data_001ddec0d98e995694cffe201c42996b
#
_entry.id   001ddec0d98e995694cffe201c42996b
#
_cell.length_a   1.000
_cell.length_b   1.000
_cell.length_c   1.000
_cell.angle_alpha   90.00
_cell.angle_beta   90.00
_cell.angle_gamma   90.00
#
_symmetry.space_group_name_H-M   'P 1'
#
loop_
_entity.id
_entity.type
_entity.pdbx_description
1 polymer ?
#
loop_
_entity_poly.entity_id
_entity_poly.type
_entity_poly.pdbx_seq_one_letter_code
_entity_poly.pdbx_strand_id
1 'polypeptide(L)'
;MSREHDTICTEAEVRQLVVQFYAHVRADAQLGPVFEAHIDDWPQHLEKLIDFWSGLLRGTTRFEGSPMSRHIALPDLSSALFRHWLALFEQTCLETGNPRLHAKATEIAHRVANRLWSGYQRVHPEAV
;
A
#
# COMPACT_ATOMS: atom_id res chain seq x y z
N MET A 1 -14.82 -21.93 14.35
CA MET A 1 -15.43 -21.24 13.21
C MET A 1 -14.41 -20.26 12.62
N SER A 2 -14.05 -20.46 11.37
CA SER A 2 -13.08 -19.59 10.73
C SER A 2 -13.73 -18.26 10.33
N ARG A 3 -13.01 -17.18 10.50
CA ARG A 3 -13.43 -15.88 10.02
C ARG A 3 -13.10 -15.76 8.53
N GLU A 4 -13.88 -14.96 7.84
CA GLU A 4 -13.65 -14.71 6.41
C GLU A 4 -12.22 -14.27 6.14
N HIS A 5 -11.68 -13.40 6.99
CA HIS A 5 -10.31 -12.89 6.85
C HIS A 5 -9.25 -13.99 6.96
N ASP A 6 -9.48 -14.99 7.83
CA ASP A 6 -8.53 -16.07 8.03
C ASP A 6 -8.40 -16.97 6.81
N THR A 7 -9.44 -16.99 5.93
CA THR A 7 -9.41 -17.82 4.73
C THR A 7 -8.75 -17.14 3.54
N ILE A 8 -8.47 -15.84 3.62
CA ILE A 8 -7.85 -15.08 2.53
C ILE A 8 -6.34 -15.26 2.54
N CYS A 9 -5.70 -15.04 3.69
CA CYS A 9 -4.25 -15.15 3.79
C CYS A 9 -3.80 -15.26 5.25
N THR A 10 -2.54 -15.65 5.43
CA THR A 10 -1.90 -15.73 6.73
C THR A 10 -1.17 -14.41 7.03
N GLU A 11 -0.79 -14.23 8.29
CA GLU A 11 0.04 -13.09 8.69
C GLU A 11 1.39 -13.11 7.97
N ALA A 12 1.97 -14.30 7.78
CA ALA A 12 3.22 -14.44 7.04
C ALA A 12 3.08 -13.98 5.59
N GLU A 13 1.93 -14.26 4.96
CA GLU A 13 1.67 -13.82 3.59
C GLU A 13 1.50 -12.30 3.50
N VAL A 14 0.87 -11.68 4.50
CA VAL A 14 0.78 -10.21 4.55
C VAL A 14 2.18 -9.60 4.65
N ARG A 15 3.02 -10.13 5.52
CA ARG A 15 4.39 -9.64 5.69
C ARG A 15 5.18 -9.80 4.39
N GLN A 16 5.08 -10.95 3.75
CA GLN A 16 5.77 -11.22 2.49
C GLN A 16 5.33 -10.22 1.41
N LEU A 17 4.03 -9.99 1.28
CA LEU A 17 3.50 -9.05 0.31
C LEU A 17 4.06 -7.64 0.52
N VAL A 18 4.01 -7.14 1.75
CA VAL A 18 4.47 -5.79 2.07
C VAL A 18 5.98 -5.66 1.83
N VAL A 19 6.77 -6.60 2.32
CA VAL A 19 8.22 -6.56 2.19
C VAL A 19 8.63 -6.63 0.71
N GLN A 20 8.04 -7.52 -0.07
CA GLN A 20 8.35 -7.64 -1.50
C GLN A 20 7.90 -6.42 -2.28
N PHE A 21 6.72 -5.90 -1.98
CA PHE A 21 6.21 -4.73 -2.68
C PHE A 21 7.14 -3.53 -2.48
N TYR A 22 7.54 -3.26 -1.25
CA TYR A 22 8.42 -2.12 -1.01
C TYR A 22 9.86 -2.35 -1.45
N ALA A 23 10.30 -3.59 -1.59
CA ALA A 23 11.55 -3.87 -2.30
C ALA A 23 11.46 -3.45 -3.77
N HIS A 24 10.33 -3.76 -4.43
CA HIS A 24 10.09 -3.33 -5.81
C HIS A 24 9.98 -1.81 -5.91
N VAL A 25 9.26 -1.18 -4.97
CA VAL A 25 9.10 0.29 -4.93
C VAL A 25 10.46 0.98 -4.84
N ARG A 26 11.31 0.51 -3.93
CA ARG A 26 12.63 1.14 -3.72
C ARG A 26 13.55 1.00 -4.93
N ALA A 27 13.38 -0.09 -5.70
CA ALA A 27 14.15 -0.32 -6.92
C ALA A 27 13.53 0.37 -8.14
N ASP A 28 12.31 0.90 -8.03
CA ASP A 28 11.60 1.51 -9.14
C ASP A 28 12.11 2.92 -9.40
N ALA A 29 12.36 3.25 -10.68
CA ALA A 29 12.95 4.53 -11.06
C ALA A 29 12.04 5.73 -10.77
N GLN A 30 10.73 5.52 -10.76
CA GLN A 30 9.76 6.61 -10.51
C GLN A 30 9.36 6.71 -9.04
N LEU A 31 9.08 5.57 -8.41
CA LEU A 31 8.58 5.54 -7.03
C LEU A 31 9.70 5.60 -5.99
N GLY A 32 10.84 4.96 -6.29
CA GLY A 32 11.95 4.88 -5.35
C GLY A 32 12.37 6.25 -4.79
N PRO A 33 12.65 7.24 -5.65
CA PRO A 33 13.06 8.56 -5.17
C PRO A 33 12.02 9.25 -4.28
N VAL A 34 10.72 9.08 -4.58
CA VAL A 34 9.65 9.67 -3.77
C VAL A 34 9.67 9.10 -2.35
N PHE A 35 9.77 7.77 -2.24
CA PHE A 35 9.77 7.12 -0.93
C PHE A 35 11.07 7.35 -0.18
N GLU A 36 12.22 7.27 -0.85
CA GLU A 36 13.52 7.47 -0.20
C GLU A 36 13.65 8.89 0.37
N ALA A 37 13.05 9.88 -0.29
CA ALA A 37 13.09 11.27 0.20
C ALA A 37 12.27 11.49 1.48
N HIS A 38 11.31 10.61 1.77
CA HIS A 38 10.35 10.83 2.86
C HIS A 38 10.36 9.74 3.93
N ILE A 39 11.14 8.68 3.76
CA ILE A 39 11.21 7.58 4.73
C ILE A 39 12.63 7.45 5.23
N ASP A 40 12.82 7.69 6.54
CA ASP A 40 14.13 7.61 7.18
C ASP A 40 14.40 6.23 7.78
N ASP A 41 13.36 5.61 8.35
CA ASP A 41 13.49 4.33 9.05
C ASP A 41 12.62 3.30 8.33
N TRP A 42 13.21 2.58 7.37
CA TRP A 42 12.50 1.58 6.59
C TRP A 42 11.98 0.41 7.43
N PRO A 43 12.76 -0.18 8.35
CA PRO A 43 12.22 -1.26 9.17
C PRO A 43 10.97 -0.87 9.95
N GLN A 44 10.96 0.32 10.57
CA GLN A 44 9.79 0.81 11.30
C GLN A 44 8.62 1.06 10.36
N HIS A 45 8.88 1.66 9.19
CA HIS A 45 7.85 1.96 8.22
C HIS A 45 7.19 0.68 7.69
N LEU A 46 7.99 -0.35 7.39
CA LEU A 46 7.48 -1.63 6.93
C LEU A 46 6.59 -2.29 7.98
N GLU A 47 6.96 -2.22 9.27
CA GLU A 47 6.11 -2.78 10.33
C GLU A 47 4.76 -2.06 10.40
N LYS A 48 4.73 -0.75 10.23
CA LYS A 48 3.48 0.01 10.18
C LYS A 48 2.61 -0.40 9.00
N LEU A 49 3.22 -0.62 7.84
CA LEU A 49 2.50 -1.05 6.64
C LEU A 49 1.98 -2.47 6.77
N ILE A 50 2.74 -3.35 7.41
CA ILE A 50 2.28 -4.71 7.71
C ILE A 50 1.05 -4.65 8.60
N ASP A 51 1.07 -3.82 9.64
CA ASP A 51 -0.08 -3.64 10.52
C ASP A 51 -1.29 -3.10 9.77
N PHE A 52 -1.06 -2.12 8.90
CA PHE A 52 -2.12 -1.53 8.09
C PHE A 52 -2.78 -2.58 7.17
N TRP A 53 -1.98 -3.31 6.41
CA TRP A 53 -2.50 -4.31 5.48
C TRP A 53 -3.10 -5.51 6.20
N SER A 54 -2.52 -5.90 7.34
CA SER A 54 -3.10 -6.96 8.19
C SER A 54 -4.51 -6.56 8.65
N GLY A 55 -4.70 -5.30 9.01
CA GLY A 55 -6.02 -4.80 9.38
C GLY A 55 -7.03 -4.92 8.26
N LEU A 56 -6.62 -4.54 7.05
CA LEU A 56 -7.50 -4.59 5.88
C LEU A 56 -7.78 -6.02 5.40
N LEU A 57 -6.80 -6.90 5.47
CA LEU A 57 -6.91 -8.25 4.93
C LEU A 57 -7.35 -9.28 5.96
N ARG A 58 -7.00 -9.09 7.22
CA ARG A 58 -7.22 -10.08 8.29
C ARG A 58 -8.07 -9.56 9.45
N GLY A 59 -8.41 -8.27 9.44
CA GLY A 59 -9.25 -7.67 10.49
C GLY A 59 -8.53 -7.41 11.80
N THR A 60 -7.20 -7.33 11.80
CA THR A 60 -6.44 -6.99 13.00
C THR A 60 -6.59 -5.51 13.35
N THR A 61 -6.29 -5.14 14.59
CA THR A 61 -6.48 -3.76 15.08
C THR A 61 -5.18 -3.09 15.52
N ARG A 62 -4.04 -3.57 15.02
CA ARG A 62 -2.72 -3.07 15.45
C ARG A 62 -2.36 -1.71 14.84
N PHE A 63 -2.92 -1.39 13.67
CA PHE A 63 -2.54 -0.16 12.96
C PHE A 63 -3.16 1.07 13.63
N GLU A 64 -2.34 2.09 13.85
CA GLU A 64 -2.76 3.41 14.31
C GLU A 64 -2.25 4.47 13.35
N GLY A 65 -3.04 5.51 13.11
CA GLY A 65 -2.65 6.63 12.27
C GLY A 65 -3.54 6.80 11.06
N SER A 66 -3.16 7.74 10.20
CA SER A 66 -3.92 8.08 9.00
C SER A 66 -2.97 8.18 7.81
N PRO A 67 -3.12 7.29 6.81
CA PRO A 67 -2.32 7.43 5.57
C PRO A 67 -2.61 8.74 4.84
N MET A 68 -3.84 9.25 4.94
CA MET A 68 -4.27 10.46 4.23
C MET A 68 -3.41 11.68 4.58
N SER A 69 -3.22 11.96 5.88
CA SER A 69 -2.51 13.16 6.28
C SER A 69 -1.05 13.16 5.83
N ARG A 70 -0.41 12.00 5.75
CA ARG A 70 0.97 11.90 5.25
C ARG A 70 1.04 12.10 3.74
N HIS A 71 0.09 11.54 3.00
CA HIS A 71 0.10 11.63 1.55
C HIS A 71 -0.21 13.04 1.04
N ILE A 72 -1.16 13.75 1.67
CA ILE A 72 -1.47 15.11 1.24
C ILE A 72 -0.33 16.10 1.53
N ALA A 73 0.59 15.74 2.40
CA ALA A 73 1.76 16.57 2.69
C ALA A 73 2.90 16.37 1.69
N LEU A 74 2.85 15.34 0.84
CA LEU A 74 3.91 15.07 -0.12
C LEU A 74 3.82 16.02 -1.32
N PRO A 75 4.98 16.44 -1.88
CA PRO A 75 4.96 17.24 -3.11
C PRO A 75 4.84 16.37 -4.35
N ASP A 76 4.31 16.95 -5.41
CA ASP A 76 4.42 16.43 -6.78
C ASP A 76 3.83 15.04 -7.01
N LEU A 77 2.82 14.64 -6.24
CA LEU A 77 2.08 13.42 -6.54
C LEU A 77 1.17 13.64 -7.75
N SER A 78 0.96 12.60 -8.54
CA SER A 78 0.14 12.65 -9.74
C SER A 78 -0.69 11.40 -9.89
N SER A 79 -1.73 11.46 -10.73
CA SER A 79 -2.52 10.27 -11.04
C SER A 79 -1.67 9.19 -11.71
N ALA A 80 -0.68 9.60 -12.51
CA ALA A 80 0.24 8.66 -13.16
C ALA A 80 1.06 7.88 -12.12
N LEU A 81 1.53 8.54 -11.06
CA LEU A 81 2.26 7.85 -9.99
C LEU A 81 1.36 6.87 -9.24
N PHE A 82 0.11 7.25 -8.96
CA PHE A 82 -0.83 6.33 -8.32
C PHE A 82 -1.13 5.11 -9.20
N ARG A 83 -1.30 5.31 -10.51
CA ARG A 83 -1.51 4.18 -11.42
C ARG A 83 -0.29 3.27 -11.48
N HIS A 84 0.90 3.85 -11.48
CA HIS A 84 2.15 3.08 -11.49
C HIS A 84 2.30 2.26 -10.21
N TRP A 85 1.98 2.88 -9.06
CA TRP A 85 1.98 2.21 -7.77
C TRP A 85 1.02 1.00 -7.78
N LEU A 86 -0.20 1.20 -8.31
CA LEU A 86 -1.19 0.13 -8.39
C LEU A 86 -0.74 -1.02 -9.27
N ALA A 87 -0.14 -0.72 -10.44
CA ALA A 87 0.34 -1.74 -11.34
C ALA A 87 1.44 -2.58 -10.70
N LEU A 88 2.36 -1.94 -10.00
CA LEU A 88 3.44 -2.62 -9.30
C LEU A 88 2.91 -3.45 -8.13
N PHE A 89 1.92 -2.93 -7.41
CA PHE A 89 1.28 -3.65 -6.31
C PHE A 89 0.58 -4.92 -6.80
N GLU A 90 -0.18 -4.81 -7.88
CA GLU A 90 -0.88 -5.96 -8.46
C GLU A 90 0.10 -7.03 -8.90
N GLN A 91 1.20 -6.65 -9.54
CA GLN A 91 2.24 -7.59 -9.95
C GLN A 91 2.81 -8.32 -8.72
N THR A 92 3.05 -7.59 -7.64
CA THR A 92 3.56 -8.20 -6.40
C THR A 92 2.54 -9.17 -5.80
N CYS A 93 1.26 -8.84 -5.85
CA CYS A 93 0.20 -9.74 -5.37
C CYS A 93 0.20 -11.06 -6.14
N LEU A 94 0.43 -11.00 -7.46
CA LEU A 94 0.52 -12.22 -8.28
C LEU A 94 1.69 -13.10 -7.84
N GLU A 95 2.80 -12.49 -7.42
CA GLU A 95 3.99 -13.20 -6.96
C GLU A 95 3.75 -14.01 -5.68
N THR A 96 2.73 -13.66 -4.89
CA THR A 96 2.43 -14.39 -3.65
C THR A 96 1.92 -15.82 -3.92
N GLY A 97 1.39 -16.07 -5.11
CA GLY A 97 0.83 -17.35 -5.45
C GLY A 97 -0.50 -17.67 -4.78
N ASN A 98 -1.13 -16.70 -4.14
CA ASN A 98 -2.41 -16.85 -3.46
C ASN A 98 -3.49 -16.05 -4.20
N PRO A 99 -4.36 -16.70 -4.99
CA PRO A 99 -5.35 -15.98 -5.80
C PRO A 99 -6.37 -15.18 -4.99
N ARG A 100 -6.72 -15.66 -3.80
CA ARG A 100 -7.66 -14.94 -2.94
C ARG A 100 -7.04 -13.67 -2.37
N LEU A 101 -5.79 -13.75 -1.97
CA LEU A 101 -5.04 -12.59 -1.52
C LEU A 101 -4.88 -11.59 -2.66
N HIS A 102 -4.50 -12.05 -3.85
CA HIS A 102 -4.35 -11.19 -5.03
C HIS A 102 -5.64 -10.42 -5.31
N ALA A 103 -6.77 -11.11 -5.39
CA ALA A 103 -8.04 -10.46 -5.71
C ALA A 103 -8.44 -9.43 -4.65
N LYS A 104 -8.34 -9.79 -3.37
CA LYS A 104 -8.79 -8.91 -2.30
C LYS A 104 -7.84 -7.73 -2.08
N ALA A 105 -6.54 -7.98 -2.08
CA ALA A 105 -5.56 -6.92 -1.87
C ALA A 105 -5.59 -5.90 -3.02
N THR A 106 -5.73 -6.37 -4.26
CA THR A 106 -5.84 -5.47 -5.41
C THR A 106 -7.08 -4.59 -5.33
N GLU A 107 -8.22 -5.17 -4.98
CA GLU A 107 -9.47 -4.41 -4.78
C GLU A 107 -9.30 -3.33 -3.73
N ILE A 108 -8.73 -3.69 -2.59
CA ILE A 108 -8.51 -2.75 -1.48
C ILE A 108 -7.52 -1.65 -1.90
N ALA A 109 -6.43 -2.02 -2.59
CA ALA A 109 -5.43 -1.06 -3.04
C ALA A 109 -6.04 0.01 -3.96
N HIS A 110 -6.93 -0.39 -4.87
CA HIS A 110 -7.63 0.57 -5.72
C HIS A 110 -8.48 1.53 -4.91
N ARG A 111 -9.20 1.05 -3.91
CA ARG A 111 -10.01 1.90 -3.04
C ARG A 111 -9.15 2.88 -2.24
N VAL A 112 -8.05 2.39 -1.68
CA VAL A 112 -7.13 3.22 -0.90
C VAL A 112 -6.51 4.30 -1.80
N ALA A 113 -6.02 3.91 -2.98
CA ALA A 113 -5.42 4.85 -3.92
C ALA A 113 -6.41 5.93 -4.37
N ASN A 114 -7.66 5.55 -4.66
CA ASN A 114 -8.69 6.51 -5.06
C ASN A 114 -8.98 7.51 -3.96
N ARG A 115 -9.06 7.06 -2.72
CA ARG A 115 -9.27 7.97 -1.58
C ARG A 115 -8.11 8.92 -1.39
N LEU A 116 -6.89 8.40 -1.44
CA LEU A 116 -5.68 9.21 -1.27
C LEU A 116 -5.57 10.24 -2.40
N TRP A 117 -5.82 9.83 -3.64
CA TRP A 117 -5.76 10.74 -4.77
C TRP A 117 -6.83 11.83 -4.67
N SER A 118 -8.07 11.48 -4.33
CA SER A 118 -9.16 12.46 -4.17
C SER A 118 -8.85 13.45 -3.06
N GLY A 119 -8.31 12.98 -1.93
CA GLY A 119 -7.90 13.85 -0.84
C GLY A 119 -6.74 14.76 -1.22
N TYR A 120 -5.78 14.21 -1.95
CA TYR A 120 -4.63 14.97 -2.45
C TYR A 120 -5.07 16.11 -3.37
N GLN A 121 -5.99 15.83 -4.31
CA GLN A 121 -6.48 16.84 -5.25
C GLN A 121 -7.21 17.98 -4.56
N ARG A 122 -7.90 17.73 -3.45
CA ARG A 122 -8.57 18.78 -2.69
C ARG A 122 -7.59 19.78 -2.08
N VAL A 123 -6.40 19.30 -1.70
CA VAL A 123 -5.35 20.16 -1.11
C VAL A 123 -4.46 20.74 -2.21
N HIS A 124 -4.29 20.03 -3.32
CA HIS A 124 -3.44 20.41 -4.45
C HIS A 124 -4.28 20.45 -5.73
N PRO A 125 -5.13 21.48 -5.94
CA PRO A 125 -6.04 21.50 -7.11
C PRO A 125 -5.32 21.51 -8.45
N GLU A 126 -4.04 21.93 -8.48
CA GLU A 126 -3.22 21.97 -9.69
C GLU A 126 -2.67 20.61 -10.10
N ALA A 127 -2.81 19.57 -9.25
CA ALA A 127 -2.30 18.25 -9.53
C ALA A 127 -3.09 17.55 -10.63
N VAL A 128 -2.38 16.82 -11.52
CA VAL A 128 -2.97 16.08 -12.65
C VAL A 128 -2.61 14.60 -12.63
#